data_83c613273ef53ab4788b6663a35d4839
#
_entry.id   83c613273ef53ab4788b6663a35d4839
#
_cell.length_a   1.000
_cell.length_b   1.000
_cell.length_c   1.000
_cell.angle_alpha   90.00
_cell.angle_beta   90.00
_cell.angle_gamma   90.00
#
_symmetry.space_group_name_H-M   'P 1'
#
loop_
_entity.id
_entity.type
_entity.pdbx_description
1 polymer ?
#
loop_
_entity_poly.entity_id
_entity_poly.type
_entity_poly.pdbx_seq_one_letter_code
_entity_poly.pdbx_strand_id
1 'polypeptide(L)'
;GIQLVDKFDASYHSGNYFLKQIAQAKMTVSELENHFQSIMRKHQEKNILLNYTLTHDVNSWQGSSEELYGDAYPMLTAFTYIYPGMPLLYSGQEYDLNKRLLFFEKDNFPKEIGETMDLLKDLGSLKNTSDALTVGKNQASFFSLTPKVTMNNGVENQIFSFQRAGEKDTLVFVANMSKNYAQFNFDFNGNFFEYPNGKEKILSDSYEYVMKPWEYWILIK
;
A
#
# COMPACT_ATOMS: atom_id res chain seq x y z
N GLY A 1 -19.31 10.03 6.19
CA GLY A 1 -19.02 8.64 5.81
C GLY A 1 -19.34 7.61 6.88
N ILE A 2 -18.99 7.86 8.14
CA ILE A 2 -19.13 6.86 9.24
C ILE A 2 -20.59 6.47 9.50
N GLN A 3 -21.53 7.35 9.29
CA GLN A 3 -22.97 7.09 9.53
C GLN A 3 -23.60 6.09 8.55
N LEU A 4 -22.93 5.77 7.45
CA LEU A 4 -23.43 4.90 6.38
C LEU A 4 -22.70 3.56 6.28
N VAL A 5 -21.76 3.29 7.18
CA VAL A 5 -20.94 2.05 7.18
C VAL A 5 -21.80 0.78 7.21
N ASP A 6 -22.95 0.82 7.89
CA ASP A 6 -23.88 -0.32 7.99
C ASP A 6 -24.84 -0.43 6.78
N LYS A 7 -24.73 0.44 5.78
CA LYS A 7 -25.68 0.53 4.65
C LYS A 7 -25.06 0.13 3.32
N PHE A 8 -23.75 0.06 3.24
CA PHE A 8 -22.99 -0.25 2.02
C PHE A 8 -21.95 -1.33 2.30
N ASP A 9 -21.70 -2.20 1.33
CA ASP A 9 -20.67 -3.25 1.43
C ASP A 9 -19.26 -2.67 1.38
N ALA A 10 -19.07 -1.58 0.66
CA ALA A 10 -17.78 -0.89 0.54
C ALA A 10 -17.93 0.62 0.57
N SER A 11 -16.89 1.32 1.00
CA SER A 11 -16.87 2.78 1.03
C SER A 11 -15.48 3.38 0.78
N TYR A 12 -15.49 4.58 0.23
CA TYR A 12 -14.29 5.41 0.14
C TYR A 12 -13.83 5.87 1.52
N HIS A 13 -12.52 6.08 1.64
CA HIS A 13 -11.90 6.72 2.80
C HIS A 13 -10.83 7.72 2.37
N SER A 14 -10.34 8.52 3.31
CA SER A 14 -9.35 9.58 3.05
C SER A 14 -7.90 9.10 2.95
N GLY A 15 -7.66 7.79 2.87
CA GLY A 15 -6.29 7.21 2.89
C GLY A 15 -5.39 7.75 1.80
N ASN A 16 -5.91 8.00 0.60
CA ASN A 16 -5.14 8.57 -0.51
C ASN A 16 -4.51 9.93 -0.15
N TYR A 17 -5.18 10.77 0.63
CA TYR A 17 -4.61 12.02 1.11
C TYR A 17 -3.33 11.76 1.92
N PHE A 18 -3.36 10.76 2.81
CA PHE A 18 -2.22 10.43 3.66
C PHE A 18 -1.08 9.79 2.87
N LEU A 19 -1.39 8.94 1.88
CA LEU A 19 -0.39 8.41 0.95
C LEU A 19 0.33 9.53 0.18
N LYS A 20 -0.40 10.55 -0.24
CA LYS A 20 0.17 11.75 -0.85
C LYS A 20 1.08 12.53 0.12
N GLN A 21 0.68 12.66 1.40
CA GLN A 21 1.52 13.33 2.40
C GLN A 21 2.85 12.58 2.63
N ILE A 22 2.83 11.24 2.64
CA ILE A 22 4.03 10.39 2.70
C ILE A 22 4.93 10.63 1.49
N ALA A 23 4.38 10.54 0.26
CA ALA A 23 5.15 10.77 -0.97
C ALA A 23 5.83 12.14 -0.99
N GLN A 24 5.19 13.15 -0.42
CA GLN A 24 5.68 14.52 -0.32
C GLN A 24 6.54 14.80 0.92
N ALA A 25 6.88 13.77 1.71
CA ALA A 25 7.64 13.89 2.96
C ALA A 25 7.03 14.88 3.96
N LYS A 26 5.70 14.96 4.02
CA LYS A 26 4.93 15.85 4.92
C LYS A 26 4.28 15.11 6.09
N MET A 27 4.57 13.82 6.23
CA MET A 27 3.99 12.94 7.23
C MET A 27 5.00 11.85 7.59
N THR A 28 4.98 11.41 8.83
CA THR A 28 5.76 10.27 9.31
C THR A 28 4.99 8.96 9.12
N VAL A 29 5.69 7.83 9.12
CA VAL A 29 5.07 6.50 9.10
C VAL A 29 4.17 6.29 10.33
N SER A 30 4.59 6.75 11.50
CA SER A 30 3.79 6.63 12.73
C SER A 30 2.44 7.33 12.62
N GLU A 31 2.41 8.51 12.02
CA GLU A 31 1.15 9.24 11.76
C GLU A 31 0.27 8.51 10.75
N LEU A 32 0.87 7.98 9.67
CA LEU A 32 0.17 7.19 8.66
C LEU A 32 -0.45 5.94 9.28
N GLU A 33 0.33 5.18 10.04
CA GLU A 33 -0.11 3.95 10.71
C GLU A 33 -1.27 4.22 11.68
N ASN A 34 -1.15 5.23 12.52
CA ASN A 34 -2.21 5.63 13.45
C ASN A 34 -3.51 5.98 12.71
N HIS A 35 -3.40 6.69 11.58
CA HIS A 35 -4.56 7.03 10.76
C HIS A 35 -5.25 5.79 10.20
N PHE A 36 -4.50 4.91 9.54
CA PHE A 36 -5.04 3.70 8.95
C PHE A 36 -5.62 2.73 9.99
N GLN A 37 -4.96 2.56 11.12
CA GLN A 37 -5.50 1.77 12.24
C GLN A 37 -6.79 2.37 12.80
N SER A 38 -6.90 3.70 12.87
CA SER A 38 -8.13 4.37 13.29
C SER A 38 -9.28 4.12 12.31
N ILE A 39 -9.00 4.16 11.01
CA ILE A 39 -9.99 3.85 9.97
C ILE A 39 -10.44 2.39 10.09
N MET A 40 -9.51 1.46 10.17
CA MET A 40 -9.81 0.03 10.30
C MET A 40 -10.73 -0.26 11.49
N ARG A 41 -10.41 0.28 12.67
CA ARG A 41 -11.24 0.11 13.87
C ARG A 41 -12.68 0.59 13.71
N LYS A 42 -12.89 1.64 12.92
CA LYS A 42 -14.22 2.21 12.67
C LYS A 42 -15.04 1.41 11.66
N HIS A 43 -14.38 0.70 10.76
CA HIS A 43 -15.01 -0.01 9.64
C HIS A 43 -14.97 -1.53 9.77
N GLN A 44 -14.37 -2.05 10.84
CA GLN A 44 -14.15 -3.47 11.07
C GLN A 44 -15.45 -4.27 10.94
N GLU A 45 -15.42 -5.35 10.15
CA GLU A 45 -16.51 -6.32 9.91
C GLU A 45 -17.76 -5.81 9.18
N LYS A 46 -17.95 -4.51 9.05
CA LYS A 46 -19.21 -3.94 8.54
C LYS A 46 -19.11 -3.42 7.11
N ASN A 47 -17.91 -3.05 6.68
CA ASN A 47 -17.73 -2.37 5.40
C ASN A 47 -16.30 -2.55 4.89
N ILE A 48 -16.15 -2.81 3.61
CA ILE A 48 -14.86 -2.95 2.96
C ILE A 48 -14.34 -1.56 2.58
N LEU A 49 -13.14 -1.22 3.02
CA LEU A 49 -12.47 0.02 2.65
C LEU A 49 -11.94 -0.07 1.22
N LEU A 50 -12.22 0.94 0.40
CA LEU A 50 -11.63 1.09 -0.92
C LEU A 50 -10.28 1.78 -0.81
N ASN A 51 -9.20 1.04 -1.01
CA ASN A 51 -7.83 1.56 -1.04
C ASN A 51 -7.48 2.03 -2.45
N TYR A 52 -7.00 3.25 -2.60
CA TYR A 52 -6.67 3.80 -3.91
C TYR A 52 -5.60 4.89 -3.84
N THR A 53 -4.88 5.04 -4.91
CA THR A 53 -4.03 6.21 -5.17
C THR A 53 -4.80 7.27 -5.97
N LEU A 54 -5.53 6.86 -7.00
CA LEU A 54 -6.30 7.75 -7.88
C LEU A 54 -7.78 7.36 -7.93
N THR A 55 -8.60 8.37 -8.18
CA THR A 55 -10.01 8.28 -8.62
C THR A 55 -10.24 9.37 -9.67
N HIS A 56 -11.43 9.43 -10.25
CA HIS A 56 -11.81 10.55 -11.13
C HIS A 56 -11.62 11.91 -10.46
N ASP A 57 -12.03 12.05 -9.19
CA ASP A 57 -11.84 13.32 -8.45
C ASP A 57 -10.37 13.63 -8.20
N VAL A 58 -9.58 12.63 -7.77
CA VAL A 58 -8.17 12.84 -7.47
C VAL A 58 -7.39 13.19 -8.74
N ASN A 59 -7.57 12.42 -9.81
CA ASN A 59 -6.86 12.64 -11.06
C ASN A 59 -7.22 14.00 -11.68
N SER A 60 -8.50 14.31 -11.84
CA SER A 60 -8.93 15.52 -12.52
C SER A 60 -8.61 16.80 -11.74
N TRP A 61 -8.77 16.78 -10.41
CA TRP A 61 -8.68 17.99 -9.60
C TRP A 61 -7.36 18.16 -8.85
N GLN A 62 -6.67 17.07 -8.51
CA GLN A 62 -5.47 17.14 -7.68
C GLN A 62 -4.19 16.86 -8.47
N GLY A 63 -4.19 15.90 -9.40
CA GLY A 63 -3.02 15.59 -10.21
C GLY A 63 -2.99 14.17 -10.75
N SER A 64 -2.08 13.93 -11.72
CA SER A 64 -1.72 12.60 -12.19
C SER A 64 -0.93 11.82 -11.11
N SER A 65 -0.68 10.53 -11.35
CA SER A 65 0.16 9.71 -10.47
C SER A 65 1.56 10.30 -10.28
N GLU A 66 2.17 10.77 -11.36
CA GLU A 66 3.48 11.39 -11.34
C GLU A 66 3.50 12.69 -10.51
N GLU A 67 2.52 13.58 -10.74
CA GLU A 67 2.43 14.84 -10.00
C GLU A 67 2.21 14.67 -8.50
N LEU A 68 1.50 13.61 -8.09
CA LEU A 68 1.12 13.40 -6.69
C LEU A 68 2.12 12.55 -5.93
N TYR A 69 2.70 11.53 -6.56
CA TYR A 69 3.45 10.48 -5.90
C TYR A 69 4.88 10.29 -6.42
N GLY A 70 5.19 10.69 -7.68
CA GLY A 70 6.51 10.50 -8.29
C GLY A 70 7.03 9.07 -8.11
N ASP A 71 8.28 8.91 -7.73
CA ASP A 71 8.97 7.62 -7.52
C ASP A 71 8.29 6.72 -6.44
N ALA A 72 7.47 7.29 -5.57
CA ALA A 72 6.74 6.52 -4.55
C ALA A 72 5.56 5.73 -5.13
N TYR A 73 5.12 6.03 -6.36
CA TYR A 73 3.89 5.51 -6.93
C TYR A 73 3.80 3.97 -6.98
N PRO A 74 4.83 3.23 -7.44
CA PRO A 74 4.77 1.76 -7.48
C PRO A 74 4.60 1.15 -6.08
N MET A 75 5.35 1.62 -5.09
CA MET A 75 5.26 1.15 -3.70
C MET A 75 3.88 1.46 -3.09
N LEU A 76 3.35 2.67 -3.30
CA LEU A 76 2.04 3.07 -2.81
C LEU A 76 0.90 2.31 -3.51
N THR A 77 1.07 1.98 -4.80
CA THR A 77 0.15 1.09 -5.52
C THR A 77 0.16 -0.30 -4.89
N ALA A 78 1.33 -0.90 -4.65
CA ALA A 78 1.43 -2.18 -3.96
C ALA A 78 0.77 -2.11 -2.57
N PHE A 79 1.01 -1.06 -1.80
CA PHE A 79 0.36 -0.85 -0.50
C PHE A 79 -1.17 -0.89 -0.59
N THR A 80 -1.79 -0.29 -1.60
CA THR A 80 -3.26 -0.30 -1.75
C THR A 80 -3.85 -1.69 -1.96
N TYR A 81 -3.09 -2.61 -2.55
CA TYR A 81 -3.51 -4.02 -2.76
C TYR A 81 -3.33 -4.87 -1.50
N ILE A 82 -2.23 -4.63 -0.76
CA ILE A 82 -1.82 -5.49 0.36
C ILE A 82 -2.46 -5.06 1.68
N TYR A 83 -2.64 -3.75 1.91
CA TYR A 83 -3.29 -3.25 3.12
C TYR A 83 -4.75 -3.72 3.20
N PRO A 84 -5.32 -3.95 4.42
CA PRO A 84 -6.70 -4.36 4.57
C PRO A 84 -7.69 -3.48 3.83
N GLY A 85 -8.47 -4.08 2.92
CA GLY A 85 -9.41 -3.39 2.05
C GLY A 85 -9.40 -3.97 0.64
N MET A 86 -10.13 -3.32 -0.25
CA MET A 86 -10.22 -3.66 -1.67
C MET A 86 -9.52 -2.57 -2.49
N PRO A 87 -8.57 -2.92 -3.37
CA PRO A 87 -7.94 -1.94 -4.23
C PRO A 87 -8.95 -1.39 -5.24
N LEU A 88 -8.88 -0.09 -5.50
CA LEU A 88 -9.61 0.56 -6.57
C LEU A 88 -8.60 1.09 -7.58
N LEU A 89 -8.76 0.67 -8.82
CA LEU A 89 -7.96 1.10 -9.95
C LEU A 89 -8.74 2.13 -10.77
N TYR A 90 -8.16 3.28 -11.01
CA TYR A 90 -8.72 4.30 -11.89
C TYR A 90 -8.20 4.13 -13.32
N SER A 91 -9.06 4.40 -14.29
CA SER A 91 -8.75 4.27 -15.73
C SER A 91 -7.48 5.01 -16.12
N GLY A 92 -6.58 4.32 -16.81
CA GLY A 92 -5.31 4.84 -17.28
C GLY A 92 -4.11 4.52 -16.38
N GLN A 93 -4.33 4.11 -15.13
CA GLN A 93 -3.22 3.68 -14.26
C GLN A 93 -2.47 2.50 -14.86
N GLU A 94 -3.20 1.59 -15.50
CA GLU A 94 -2.67 0.41 -16.20
C GLU A 94 -1.80 0.74 -17.41
N TYR A 95 -1.84 1.99 -17.87
CA TYR A 95 -1.06 2.50 -19.02
C TYR A 95 -0.06 3.59 -18.64
N ASP A 96 0.29 3.72 -17.38
CA ASP A 96 1.18 4.77 -16.85
C ASP A 96 0.74 6.19 -17.25
N LEU A 97 -0.57 6.42 -17.26
CA LEU A 97 -1.14 7.67 -17.72
C LEU A 97 -0.71 8.87 -16.86
N ASN A 98 0.19 9.68 -17.40
CA ASN A 98 0.62 10.93 -16.77
C ASN A 98 -0.18 12.13 -17.34
N LYS A 99 -1.51 12.09 -17.16
CA LYS A 99 -2.43 13.14 -17.61
C LYS A 99 -3.58 13.29 -16.64
N ARG A 100 -4.01 14.52 -16.41
CA ARG A 100 -5.29 14.80 -15.75
C ARG A 100 -6.41 14.68 -16.76
N LEU A 101 -7.34 13.75 -16.56
CA LEU A 101 -8.49 13.57 -17.43
C LEU A 101 -9.53 14.66 -17.18
N LEU A 102 -10.19 15.10 -18.25
CA LEU A 102 -11.27 16.06 -18.16
C LEU A 102 -12.46 15.46 -17.42
N PHE A 103 -12.97 16.16 -16.40
CA PHE A 103 -13.98 15.59 -15.49
C PHE A 103 -15.37 15.53 -16.12
N PHE A 104 -15.75 16.55 -16.88
CA PHE A 104 -17.11 16.69 -17.45
C PHE A 104 -17.17 16.45 -18.95
N GLU A 105 -16.06 16.16 -19.60
CA GLU A 105 -15.97 16.03 -21.05
C GLU A 105 -15.44 14.65 -21.42
N LYS A 106 -15.75 14.25 -22.68
CA LYS A 106 -15.10 13.06 -23.24
C LYS A 106 -13.61 13.34 -23.43
N ASP A 107 -12.80 12.54 -22.80
CA ASP A 107 -11.35 12.60 -22.94
C ASP A 107 -10.79 11.24 -23.36
N ASN A 108 -9.70 11.27 -24.13
CA ASN A 108 -9.01 10.09 -24.60
C ASN A 108 -7.55 10.10 -24.12
N PHE A 109 -6.97 8.94 -23.96
CA PHE A 109 -5.57 8.78 -23.63
C PHE A 109 -4.98 7.60 -24.42
N PRO A 110 -3.65 7.62 -24.69
CA PRO A 110 -2.94 6.49 -25.26
C PRO A 110 -3.08 5.25 -24.38
N LYS A 111 -3.24 4.08 -25.01
CA LYS A 111 -3.28 2.78 -24.32
C LYS A 111 -2.01 2.02 -24.61
N GLU A 112 -0.90 2.61 -24.22
CA GLU A 112 0.43 2.01 -24.35
C GLU A 112 0.75 1.25 -23.06
N ILE A 113 1.11 -0.02 -23.18
CA ILE A 113 1.44 -0.86 -22.02
C ILE A 113 2.76 -0.37 -21.45
N GLY A 114 2.72 0.04 -20.18
CA GLY A 114 3.86 0.48 -19.40
C GLY A 114 4.22 -0.48 -18.27
N GLU A 115 5.14 -0.08 -17.42
CA GLU A 115 5.64 -0.89 -16.30
C GLU A 115 4.56 -1.16 -15.24
N THR A 116 3.64 -0.23 -15.02
CA THR A 116 2.54 -0.39 -14.06
C THR A 116 1.60 -1.53 -14.43
N MET A 117 1.44 -1.86 -15.72
CA MET A 117 0.57 -2.97 -16.14
C MET A 117 1.03 -4.30 -15.54
N ASP A 118 2.32 -4.61 -15.56
CA ASP A 118 2.82 -5.88 -15.03
C ASP A 118 2.76 -5.90 -13.50
N LEU A 119 3.08 -4.79 -12.84
CA LEU A 119 2.86 -4.64 -11.41
C LEU A 119 1.39 -4.91 -11.02
N LEU A 120 0.43 -4.34 -11.73
CA LEU A 120 -0.99 -4.53 -11.45
C LEU A 120 -1.48 -5.97 -11.70
N LYS A 121 -0.95 -6.66 -12.71
CA LYS A 121 -1.22 -8.08 -12.96
C LYS A 121 -0.74 -8.95 -11.79
N ASP A 122 0.50 -8.73 -11.34
CA ASP A 122 1.08 -9.47 -10.22
C ASP A 122 0.28 -9.21 -8.93
N LEU A 123 0.03 -7.94 -8.60
CA LEU A 123 -0.75 -7.57 -7.42
C LEU A 123 -2.19 -8.11 -7.48
N GLY A 124 -2.82 -8.06 -8.65
CA GLY A 124 -4.16 -8.60 -8.87
C GLY A 124 -4.20 -10.12 -8.71
N SER A 125 -3.22 -10.83 -9.27
CA SER A 125 -3.07 -12.27 -9.09
C SER A 125 -2.90 -12.63 -7.62
N LEU A 126 -2.00 -11.95 -6.92
CA LEU A 126 -1.77 -12.17 -5.49
C LEU A 126 -3.04 -11.89 -4.67
N LYS A 127 -3.73 -10.77 -4.93
CA LYS A 127 -4.97 -10.39 -4.24
C LYS A 127 -6.07 -11.45 -4.37
N ASN A 128 -6.14 -12.12 -5.51
CA ASN A 128 -7.17 -13.11 -5.79
C ASN A 128 -6.81 -14.53 -5.32
N THR A 129 -5.55 -14.80 -5.02
CA THR A 129 -5.09 -16.17 -4.68
C THR A 129 -4.65 -16.34 -3.23
N SER A 130 -4.24 -15.25 -2.55
CA SER A 130 -3.75 -15.30 -1.17
C SER A 130 -4.88 -15.15 -0.16
N ASP A 131 -5.00 -16.10 0.76
CA ASP A 131 -5.92 -16.02 1.90
C ASP A 131 -5.57 -14.87 2.84
N ALA A 132 -4.28 -14.56 2.96
CA ALA A 132 -3.80 -13.43 3.78
C ALA A 132 -4.34 -12.08 3.31
N LEU A 133 -4.88 -11.99 2.09
CA LEU A 133 -5.47 -10.77 1.54
C LEU A 133 -7.01 -10.76 1.56
N THR A 134 -7.64 -11.75 2.20
CA THR A 134 -9.10 -11.79 2.38
C THR A 134 -9.59 -10.60 3.19
N VAL A 135 -10.74 -10.05 2.81
CA VAL A 135 -11.40 -8.89 3.43
C VAL A 135 -12.87 -9.17 3.73
N GLY A 136 -13.52 -8.29 4.46
CA GLY A 136 -14.92 -8.43 4.87
C GLY A 136 -15.07 -9.35 6.08
N LYS A 137 -16.14 -10.15 6.13
CA LYS A 137 -16.47 -11.01 7.29
C LYS A 137 -15.36 -12.01 7.66
N ASN A 138 -14.60 -12.47 6.66
CA ASN A 138 -13.52 -13.43 6.84
C ASN A 138 -12.15 -12.75 6.68
N GLN A 139 -12.05 -11.49 7.08
CA GLN A 139 -10.83 -10.73 6.93
C GLN A 139 -9.66 -11.43 7.63
N ALA A 140 -8.56 -11.59 6.89
CA ALA A 140 -7.30 -12.09 7.44
C ALA A 140 -6.80 -11.20 8.59
N SER A 141 -6.16 -11.82 9.57
CA SER A 141 -5.58 -11.11 10.71
C SER A 141 -4.55 -10.07 10.26
N PHE A 142 -4.44 -8.98 11.01
CA PHE A 142 -3.51 -7.89 10.74
C PHE A 142 -2.66 -7.61 11.99
N PHE A 143 -1.34 -7.58 11.82
CA PHE A 143 -0.38 -7.28 12.87
C PHE A 143 0.62 -6.23 12.37
N SER A 144 0.75 -5.12 13.09
CA SER A 144 1.84 -4.18 12.82
C SER A 144 3.17 -4.80 13.20
N LEU A 145 4.16 -4.68 12.31
CA LEU A 145 5.55 -5.08 12.51
C LEU A 145 6.48 -3.88 12.37
N THR A 146 5.91 -2.67 12.29
CA THR A 146 6.68 -1.44 12.10
C THR A 146 7.75 -1.33 13.19
N PRO A 147 9.03 -1.28 12.83
CA PRO A 147 10.12 -1.19 13.79
C PRO A 147 9.96 0.04 14.68
N LYS A 148 10.28 -0.12 15.96
CA LYS A 148 10.39 1.05 16.84
C LYS A 148 11.45 1.97 16.27
N VAL A 149 11.14 3.26 16.25
CA VAL A 149 11.96 4.32 15.65
C VAL A 149 13.43 4.16 15.97
N THR A 150 14.23 3.82 14.98
CA THR A 150 15.68 4.00 15.00
C THR A 150 15.99 5.27 14.24
N MET A 151 16.60 6.23 14.92
CA MET A 151 17.03 7.48 14.28
C MET A 151 18.26 7.19 13.42
N ASN A 152 18.14 7.35 12.10
CA ASN A 152 19.30 7.31 11.22
C ASN A 152 19.69 8.76 10.86
N ASN A 153 20.88 9.18 11.28
CA ASN A 153 21.38 10.55 11.07
C ASN A 153 20.43 11.67 11.55
N GLY A 154 19.70 11.43 12.66
CA GLY A 154 18.75 12.39 13.20
C GLY A 154 17.38 12.44 12.51
N VAL A 155 17.15 11.57 11.53
CA VAL A 155 15.86 11.45 10.81
C VAL A 155 15.12 10.20 11.29
N GLU A 156 13.84 10.36 11.61
CA GLU A 156 12.97 9.25 11.97
C GLU A 156 12.94 8.19 10.85
N ASN A 157 13.07 6.92 11.23
CA ASN A 157 13.01 5.82 10.28
C ASN A 157 11.60 5.70 9.70
N GLN A 158 11.48 5.73 8.38
CA GLN A 158 10.23 5.68 7.64
C GLN A 158 9.90 4.28 7.11
N ILE A 159 10.27 3.24 7.85
CA ILE A 159 9.87 1.86 7.55
C ILE A 159 8.46 1.61 8.06
N PHE A 160 7.57 1.25 7.15
CA PHE A 160 6.24 0.74 7.48
C PHE A 160 6.18 -0.75 7.17
N SER A 161 5.83 -1.55 8.16
CA SER A 161 5.70 -2.99 7.96
C SER A 161 4.55 -3.59 8.75
N PHE A 162 3.94 -4.62 8.17
CA PHE A 162 2.86 -5.36 8.79
C PHE A 162 2.78 -6.79 8.25
N GLN A 163 2.13 -7.66 9.03
CA GLN A 163 1.80 -9.01 8.66
C GLN A 163 0.29 -9.14 8.48
N ARG A 164 -0.09 -9.91 7.49
CA ARG A 164 -1.44 -10.44 7.34
C ARG A 164 -1.37 -11.96 7.38
N ALA A 165 -2.28 -12.59 8.14
CA ALA A 165 -2.33 -14.04 8.25
C ALA A 165 -3.73 -14.54 7.87
N GLY A 166 -3.79 -15.35 6.82
CA GLY A 166 -4.93 -16.14 6.40
C GLY A 166 -4.89 -17.53 7.01
N GLU A 167 -5.73 -18.43 6.52
CA GLU A 167 -5.75 -19.83 6.96
C GLU A 167 -4.61 -20.66 6.33
N LYS A 168 -4.23 -20.36 5.09
CA LYS A 168 -3.27 -21.14 4.30
C LYS A 168 -1.93 -20.45 4.11
N ASP A 169 -1.91 -19.13 4.13
CA ASP A 169 -0.70 -18.35 3.90
C ASP A 169 -0.57 -17.17 4.87
N THR A 170 0.63 -16.68 4.95
CA THR A 170 0.98 -15.47 5.70
C THR A 170 1.78 -14.55 4.79
N LEU A 171 1.41 -13.28 4.78
CA LEU A 171 2.06 -12.25 4.00
C LEU A 171 2.65 -11.18 4.92
N VAL A 172 3.90 -10.81 4.68
CA VAL A 172 4.56 -9.65 5.30
C VAL A 172 4.84 -8.60 4.23
N PHE A 173 4.39 -7.40 4.49
CA PHE A 173 4.71 -6.21 3.70
C PHE A 173 5.70 -5.34 4.45
N VAL A 174 6.77 -4.94 3.79
CA VAL A 174 7.79 -4.03 4.33
C VAL A 174 8.04 -2.95 3.29
N ALA A 175 7.99 -1.68 3.68
CA ALA A 175 8.23 -0.57 2.77
C ALA A 175 9.03 0.55 3.43
N ASN A 176 10.02 1.05 2.72
CA ASN A 176 10.66 2.31 3.03
C ASN A 176 9.81 3.44 2.43
N MET A 177 9.03 4.10 3.25
CA MET A 177 8.14 5.20 2.85
C MET A 177 8.87 6.55 2.85
N SER A 178 10.09 6.58 2.34
CA SER A 178 10.88 7.80 2.26
C SER A 178 11.79 7.86 1.02
N LYS A 179 12.24 9.07 0.69
CA LYS A 179 13.21 9.33 -0.38
C LYS A 179 14.68 9.08 0.03
N ASN A 180 14.91 8.58 1.24
CA ASN A 180 16.24 8.31 1.77
C ASN A 180 16.44 6.80 1.96
N TYR A 181 17.69 6.35 2.02
CA TYR A 181 17.98 5.01 2.50
C TYR A 181 17.53 4.86 3.95
N ALA A 182 16.94 3.73 4.26
CA ALA A 182 16.51 3.38 5.62
C ALA A 182 17.28 2.15 6.11
N GLN A 183 17.73 2.21 7.35
CA GLN A 183 18.46 1.14 8.04
C GLN A 183 17.65 0.75 9.28
N PHE A 184 17.35 -0.54 9.44
CA PHE A 184 16.43 -1.00 10.48
C PHE A 184 16.65 -2.48 10.85
N ASN A 185 16.09 -2.89 11.98
CA ASN A 185 16.04 -4.27 12.43
C ASN A 185 14.59 -4.68 12.70
N PHE A 186 14.30 -5.97 12.57
CA PHE A 186 13.06 -6.55 13.07
C PHE A 186 13.27 -7.14 14.47
N ASP A 187 12.17 -7.30 15.20
CA ASP A 187 12.12 -7.99 16.48
C ASP A 187 11.53 -9.41 16.37
N PHE A 188 11.49 -9.96 15.15
CA PHE A 188 10.98 -11.30 14.87
C PHE A 188 11.85 -12.05 13.84
N ASN A 189 11.66 -13.37 13.78
CA ASN A 189 12.34 -14.27 12.86
C ASN A 189 11.36 -14.98 11.95
N GLY A 190 11.74 -15.20 10.67
CA GLY A 190 10.91 -15.93 9.73
C GLY A 190 11.58 -16.17 8.39
N ASN A 191 11.19 -17.29 7.75
CA ASN A 191 11.60 -17.61 6.39
C ASN A 191 10.42 -17.37 5.45
N PHE A 192 10.66 -16.63 4.40
CA PHE A 192 9.65 -16.18 3.44
C PHE A 192 10.17 -16.31 2.01
N PHE A 193 9.26 -16.14 1.04
CA PHE A 193 9.60 -16.00 -0.37
C PHE A 193 9.15 -14.63 -0.86
N GLU A 194 10.03 -13.93 -1.58
CA GLU A 194 9.69 -12.64 -2.19
C GLU A 194 8.72 -12.83 -3.36
N TYR A 195 7.63 -12.11 -3.38
CA TYR A 195 6.68 -12.09 -4.48
C TYR A 195 7.02 -10.93 -5.44
N PRO A 196 6.94 -11.12 -6.80
CA PRO A 196 6.52 -12.35 -7.49
C PRO A 196 7.65 -13.32 -7.84
N ASN A 197 8.90 -13.01 -7.53
CA ASN A 197 10.07 -13.73 -8.05
C ASN A 197 10.38 -15.07 -7.35
N GLY A 198 9.75 -15.35 -6.20
CA GLY A 198 9.94 -16.58 -5.44
C GLY A 198 11.30 -16.74 -4.77
N LYS A 199 12.09 -15.68 -4.67
CA LYS A 199 13.41 -15.71 -4.01
C LYS A 199 13.24 -15.84 -2.51
N GLU A 200 14.00 -16.74 -1.90
CA GLU A 200 14.00 -16.90 -0.45
C GLU A 200 14.51 -15.62 0.26
N LYS A 201 13.82 -15.24 1.32
CA LYS A 201 14.16 -14.12 2.19
C LYS A 201 14.03 -14.52 3.64
N ILE A 202 15.13 -14.47 4.35
CA ILE A 202 15.14 -14.72 5.81
C ILE A 202 15.04 -13.37 6.50
N LEU A 203 14.04 -13.21 7.37
CA LEU A 203 13.97 -12.10 8.32
C LEU A 203 14.46 -12.58 9.68
N SER A 204 15.31 -11.80 10.33
CA SER A 204 15.91 -12.13 11.61
C SER A 204 16.10 -10.88 12.47
N ASP A 205 15.89 -11.04 13.77
CA ASP A 205 16.15 -10.01 14.78
C ASP A 205 17.63 -9.70 14.99
N SER A 206 18.50 -10.60 14.50
CA SER A 206 19.96 -10.42 14.55
C SER A 206 20.52 -9.70 13.31
N TYR A 207 19.68 -9.42 12.30
CA TYR A 207 20.13 -8.79 11.06
C TYR A 207 19.72 -7.32 11.00
N GLU A 208 20.63 -6.50 10.50
CA GLU A 208 20.35 -5.14 10.11
C GLU A 208 20.06 -5.09 8.61
N TYR A 209 18.95 -4.46 8.26
CA TYR A 209 18.48 -4.34 6.89
C TYR A 209 18.63 -2.92 6.39
N VAL A 210 18.93 -2.79 5.10
CA VAL A 210 18.97 -1.51 4.40
C VAL A 210 18.02 -1.56 3.23
N MET A 211 17.13 -0.58 3.14
CA MET A 211 16.22 -0.39 2.00
C MET A 211 16.53 0.91 1.27
N LYS A 212 16.48 0.85 -0.06
CA LYS A 212 16.56 2.04 -0.93
C LYS A 212 15.31 2.93 -0.75
N PRO A 213 15.36 4.18 -1.23
CA PRO A 213 14.17 5.03 -1.33
C PRO A 213 13.02 4.30 -2.02
N TRP A 214 11.84 4.31 -1.42
CA TRP A 214 10.60 3.73 -1.94
C TRP A 214 10.65 2.22 -2.24
N GLU A 215 11.69 1.53 -1.81
CA GLU A 215 11.79 0.08 -1.91
C GLU A 215 10.74 -0.58 -1.02
N TYR A 216 10.18 -1.70 -1.50
CA TYR A 216 9.24 -2.49 -0.72
C TYR A 216 9.44 -3.99 -0.98
N TRP A 217 9.05 -4.80 -0.02
CA TRP A 217 9.02 -6.25 -0.11
C TRP A 217 7.62 -6.77 0.16
N ILE A 218 7.18 -7.71 -0.67
CA ILE A 218 6.01 -8.54 -0.44
C ILE A 218 6.54 -9.94 -0.21
N LEU A 219 6.41 -10.44 1.02
CA LEU A 219 6.99 -11.69 1.46
C LEU A 219 5.86 -12.67 1.82
N ILE A 220 5.92 -13.91 1.31
CA ILE A 220 4.88 -14.92 1.49
C ILE A 220 5.48 -16.17 2.15
N LYS A 221 4.69 -16.77 3.03
CA LYS A 221 5.00 -18.04 3.68
C LYS A 221 3.77 -18.92 3.68
#